data_d2b2e50d8a67507b332c909a775da014
#
_entry.id   d2b2e50d8a67507b332c909a775da014
#
_cell.length_a   1.000
_cell.length_b   1.000
_cell.length_c   1.000
_cell.angle_alpha   90.00
_cell.angle_beta   90.00
_cell.angle_gamma   90.00
#
_symmetry.space_group_name_H-M   'P 1'
#
loop_
_entity.id
_entity.type
_entity.pdbx_description
1 polymer ?
#
loop_
_entity_poly.entity_id
_entity_poly.type
_entity_poly.pdbx_seq_one_letter_code
_entity_poly.pdbx_strand_id
1 'polypeptide(L)'
;YDHFELTTLNMAHSGVFGEIIHAEGSYIHNLEPYWRHYADNWRLEYNQAHNGDVYATHGIGPNCQALNIHRGDKLDYLVSMSTKSINGAKLTKEIMGEDECKQGDQINTLIRTHNGCTIDMQHNVMTPRPYSRMYQLVGTEGYANKYPVAGYTFKLDQLQSVATDEHGMPDIEALDHHSFAPQSVSVEMMMLYKHPVQKQLVDGVPLQDYSLSIGGHGG
;
A
#
# COMPACT_ATOMS: atom_id res chain seq x y z
N TYR A 1 10.30 2.09 3.36
CA TYR A 1 10.10 0.75 2.77
C TYR A 1 10.40 -0.31 3.82
N ASP A 2 9.53 -1.30 3.93
CA ASP A 2 9.82 -2.48 4.72
C ASP A 2 10.25 -3.67 3.84
N HIS A 3 10.48 -4.82 4.47
CA HIS A 3 10.95 -6.02 3.76
C HIS A 3 10.00 -6.47 2.64
N PHE A 4 8.69 -6.41 2.87
CA PHE A 4 7.70 -6.81 1.86
C PHE A 4 7.72 -5.85 0.67
N GLU A 5 7.70 -4.54 0.92
CA GLU A 5 7.73 -3.52 -0.13
C GLU A 5 9.00 -3.62 -0.99
N LEU A 6 10.17 -3.80 -0.37
CA LEU A 6 11.43 -3.93 -1.11
C LEU A 6 11.52 -5.24 -1.89
N THR A 7 11.07 -6.35 -1.32
CA THR A 7 11.02 -7.63 -2.03
C THR A 7 10.08 -7.53 -3.23
N THR A 8 8.88 -6.98 -3.03
CA THR A 8 7.88 -6.77 -4.08
C THR A 8 8.40 -5.84 -5.18
N LEU A 9 9.12 -4.77 -4.81
CA LEU A 9 9.76 -3.87 -5.78
C LEU A 9 10.76 -4.63 -6.67
N ASN A 10 11.61 -5.46 -6.07
CA ASN A 10 12.58 -6.25 -6.83
C ASN A 10 11.89 -7.30 -7.73
N MET A 11 10.81 -7.91 -7.26
CA MET A 11 9.96 -8.81 -8.07
C MET A 11 9.34 -8.06 -9.25
N ALA A 12 8.77 -6.87 -9.03
CA ALA A 12 8.20 -6.04 -10.09
C ALA A 12 9.24 -5.70 -11.16
N HIS A 13 10.43 -5.27 -10.76
CA HIS A 13 11.53 -4.97 -11.69
C HIS A 13 12.11 -6.21 -12.38
N SER A 14 11.94 -7.39 -11.81
CA SER A 14 12.32 -8.67 -12.44
C SER A 14 11.23 -9.20 -13.39
N GLY A 15 10.09 -8.53 -13.51
CA GLY A 15 9.01 -8.87 -14.44
C GLY A 15 8.10 -10.02 -14.01
N VAL A 16 8.20 -10.51 -12.76
CA VAL A 16 7.41 -11.69 -12.31
C VAL A 16 5.90 -11.42 -12.23
N PHE A 17 5.49 -10.17 -12.15
CA PHE A 17 4.07 -9.78 -12.18
C PHE A 17 3.54 -9.54 -13.60
N GLY A 18 4.41 -9.66 -14.62
CA GLY A 18 4.06 -9.23 -15.98
C GLY A 18 3.94 -7.71 -16.09
N GLU A 19 3.01 -7.22 -16.91
CA GLU A 19 2.68 -5.80 -16.99
C GLU A 19 1.80 -5.40 -15.80
N ILE A 20 2.25 -4.42 -15.01
CA ILE A 20 1.46 -3.91 -13.88
C ILE A 20 0.42 -2.94 -14.43
N ILE A 21 -0.86 -3.23 -14.17
CA ILE A 21 -2.01 -2.48 -14.68
C ILE A 21 -2.69 -1.63 -13.61
N HIS A 22 -2.51 -1.99 -12.34
CA HIS A 22 -3.12 -1.30 -11.21
C HIS A 22 -2.25 -1.41 -9.96
N ALA A 23 -2.30 -0.39 -9.12
CA ALA A 23 -1.65 -0.37 -7.83
C ALA A 23 -2.57 0.30 -6.78
N GLU A 24 -2.42 -0.09 -5.52
CA GLU A 24 -3.13 0.56 -4.42
C GLU A 24 -2.14 0.95 -3.33
N GLY A 25 -2.43 2.07 -2.67
CA GLY A 25 -1.62 2.55 -1.56
C GLY A 25 -2.47 3.28 -0.52
N SER A 26 -2.00 3.32 0.72
CA SER A 26 -2.75 4.06 1.73
C SER A 26 -1.88 4.56 2.87
N TYR A 27 -2.43 5.56 3.58
CA TYR A 27 -2.06 5.91 4.93
C TYR A 27 -3.31 5.94 5.80
N ILE A 28 -3.54 4.84 6.50
CA ILE A 28 -4.69 4.65 7.38
C ILE A 28 -4.17 4.39 8.79
N HIS A 29 -4.40 5.33 9.69
CA HIS A 29 -3.86 5.28 11.03
C HIS A 29 -4.69 6.15 11.97
N ASN A 30 -5.48 5.57 12.86
CA ASN A 30 -6.21 6.38 13.84
C ASN A 30 -5.23 7.13 14.75
N LEU A 31 -5.11 8.44 14.54
CA LEU A 31 -4.22 9.31 15.31
C LEU A 31 -4.93 10.04 16.47
N GLU A 32 -6.24 9.89 16.60
CA GLU A 32 -7.01 10.54 17.68
C GLU A 32 -6.40 10.33 19.08
N PRO A 33 -6.00 9.12 19.49
CA PRO A 33 -5.40 8.92 20.82
C PRO A 33 -4.10 9.69 21.03
N TYR A 34 -3.35 9.93 19.96
CA TYR A 34 -2.06 10.63 20.01
C TYR A 34 -2.25 12.15 20.05
N TRP A 35 -3.16 12.69 19.24
CA TRP A 35 -3.38 14.14 19.18
C TRP A 35 -3.79 14.76 20.50
N ARG A 36 -4.45 14.01 21.36
CA ARG A 36 -4.83 14.45 22.72
C ARG A 36 -3.63 14.58 23.67
N HIS A 37 -2.49 14.00 23.31
CA HIS A 37 -1.30 13.89 24.19
C HIS A 37 -0.05 14.55 23.63
N TYR A 38 -0.05 14.99 22.37
CA TYR A 38 1.08 15.70 21.82
C TYR A 38 1.14 17.14 22.35
N ALA A 39 2.36 17.54 22.80
CA ALA A 39 2.61 18.92 23.22
C ALA A 39 2.62 19.89 22.01
N ASP A 40 2.96 19.38 20.84
CA ASP A 40 2.98 20.10 19.56
C ASP A 40 2.14 19.32 18.56
N ASN A 41 0.99 19.84 18.22
CA ASN A 41 -0.02 19.22 17.37
C ASN A 41 0.05 19.70 15.91
N TRP A 42 1.24 20.01 15.38
CA TRP A 42 1.40 20.49 14.00
C TRP A 42 0.65 19.64 12.96
N ARG A 43 0.53 18.33 13.19
CA ARG A 43 -0.23 17.45 12.29
C ARG A 43 -1.72 17.71 12.35
N LEU A 44 -2.29 17.93 13.54
CA LEU A 44 -3.70 18.28 13.68
C LEU A 44 -3.97 19.65 13.06
N GLU A 45 -3.10 20.64 13.31
CA GLU A 45 -3.17 21.97 12.70
C GLU A 45 -3.12 21.89 11.17
N TYR A 46 -2.21 21.05 10.64
CA TYR A 46 -2.08 20.85 9.20
C TYR A 46 -3.34 20.21 8.60
N ASN A 47 -3.91 19.18 9.24
CA ASN A 47 -5.17 18.56 8.82
C ASN A 47 -6.36 19.52 8.95
N GLN A 48 -6.37 20.36 9.99
CA GLN A 48 -7.40 21.40 10.16
C GLN A 48 -7.39 22.37 8.99
N ALA A 49 -6.22 22.79 8.54
CA ALA A 49 -6.04 23.83 7.52
C ALA A 49 -6.13 23.32 6.06
N HIS A 50 -5.96 22.02 5.82
CA HIS A 50 -5.84 21.45 4.48
C HIS A 50 -6.83 20.30 4.27
N ASN A 51 -7.21 20.07 2.99
CA ASN A 51 -8.02 18.92 2.58
C ASN A 51 -7.29 18.16 1.48
N GLY A 52 -7.32 16.83 1.55
CA GLY A 52 -6.68 15.94 0.59
C GLY A 52 -5.86 14.85 1.27
N ASP A 53 -5.10 14.09 0.50
CA ASP A 53 -4.12 13.15 1.05
C ASP A 53 -2.86 13.90 1.49
N VAL A 54 -2.90 14.45 2.70
CA VAL A 54 -1.85 15.30 3.27
C VAL A 54 -0.60 14.54 3.71
N TYR A 55 -0.63 13.21 3.63
CA TYR A 55 0.49 12.34 4.00
C TYR A 55 0.65 11.16 3.02
N ALA A 56 0.68 11.48 1.73
CA ALA A 56 0.64 10.51 0.64
C ALA A 56 1.89 9.62 0.53
N THR A 57 3.03 10.01 1.09
CA THR A 57 4.34 9.38 0.85
C THR A 57 4.35 7.87 1.08
N HIS A 58 3.67 7.38 2.12
CA HIS A 58 3.64 5.95 2.44
C HIS A 58 2.88 5.11 1.41
N GLY A 59 1.85 5.66 0.81
CA GLY A 59 1.09 4.97 -0.23
C GLY A 59 1.68 5.16 -1.63
N ILE A 60 1.96 6.42 -2.02
CA ILE A 60 2.39 6.72 -3.39
C ILE A 60 3.85 6.32 -3.66
N GLY A 61 4.73 6.46 -2.65
CA GLY A 61 6.17 6.24 -2.84
C GLY A 61 6.52 4.83 -3.34
N PRO A 62 6.12 3.75 -2.66
CA PRO A 62 6.36 2.39 -3.12
C PRO A 62 5.76 2.10 -4.50
N ASN A 63 4.53 2.58 -4.76
CA ASN A 63 3.86 2.39 -6.04
C ASN A 63 4.59 3.11 -7.18
N CYS A 64 5.04 4.34 -6.98
CA CYS A 64 5.82 5.07 -7.98
C CYS A 64 7.14 4.37 -8.33
N GLN A 65 7.78 3.71 -7.37
CA GLN A 65 9.00 2.94 -7.63
C GLN A 65 8.70 1.69 -8.48
N ALA A 66 7.66 0.94 -8.12
CA ALA A 66 7.27 -0.27 -8.86
C ALA A 66 6.81 0.05 -10.29
N LEU A 67 6.14 1.18 -10.49
CA LEU A 67 5.65 1.65 -11.79
C LEU A 67 6.68 2.46 -12.59
N ASN A 68 7.91 2.57 -12.13
CA ASN A 68 8.97 3.34 -12.81
C ASN A 68 8.58 4.79 -13.10
N ILE A 69 7.84 5.45 -12.22
CA ILE A 69 7.48 6.85 -12.38
C ILE A 69 8.76 7.71 -12.45
N HIS A 70 8.83 8.59 -13.46
CA HIS A 70 10.01 9.34 -13.90
C HIS A 70 11.18 8.50 -14.45
N ARG A 71 10.97 7.20 -14.69
CA ARG A 71 11.96 6.27 -15.26
C ARG A 71 11.36 5.38 -16.36
N GLY A 72 10.35 5.85 -17.04
CA GLY A 72 9.62 5.15 -18.09
C GLY A 72 8.14 5.46 -18.10
N ASP A 73 7.59 5.92 -16.96
CA ASP A 73 6.22 6.40 -16.85
C ASP A 73 6.16 7.74 -16.09
N LYS A 74 5.01 8.36 -16.04
CA LYS A 74 4.71 9.58 -15.26
C LYS A 74 3.25 9.58 -14.82
N LEU A 75 2.97 10.27 -13.72
CA LEU A 75 1.59 10.57 -13.33
C LEU A 75 1.00 11.54 -14.35
N ASP A 76 -0.22 11.27 -14.81
CA ASP A 76 -0.90 12.06 -15.84
C ASP A 76 -1.95 12.97 -15.22
N TYR A 77 -3.00 12.39 -14.64
CA TYR A 77 -4.02 13.13 -13.93
C TYR A 77 -4.55 12.37 -12.72
N LEU A 78 -5.24 13.06 -11.83
CA LEU A 78 -5.91 12.47 -10.68
C LEU A 78 -7.29 13.07 -10.45
N VAL A 79 -8.13 12.28 -9.78
CA VAL A 79 -9.41 12.72 -9.20
C VAL A 79 -9.38 12.35 -7.72
N SER A 80 -9.68 13.32 -6.87
CA SER A 80 -9.70 13.11 -5.42
C SER A 80 -11.05 13.55 -4.84
N MET A 81 -11.57 12.76 -3.91
CA MET A 81 -12.81 13.05 -3.19
C MET A 81 -12.57 12.88 -1.69
N SER A 82 -13.14 13.81 -0.92
CA SER A 82 -13.15 13.75 0.53
C SER A 82 -14.57 13.61 1.07
N THR A 83 -14.69 12.93 2.19
CA THR A 83 -15.94 12.97 3.00
C THR A 83 -16.08 14.29 3.72
N LYS A 84 -17.20 14.48 4.38
CA LYS A 84 -17.31 15.53 5.40
C LYS A 84 -16.30 15.29 6.52
N SER A 85 -15.81 16.36 7.13
CA SER A 85 -15.07 16.33 8.38
C SER A 85 -16.07 16.23 9.54
N ILE A 86 -16.18 15.07 10.14
CA ILE A 86 -17.06 14.83 11.31
C ILE A 86 -16.19 14.64 12.56
N ASN A 87 -15.36 13.61 12.58
CA ASN A 87 -14.43 13.39 13.68
C ASN A 87 -13.31 14.42 13.69
N GLY A 88 -12.82 14.83 12.52
CA GLY A 88 -11.84 15.90 12.40
C GLY A 88 -12.33 17.20 13.02
N ALA A 89 -13.55 17.65 12.69
CA ALA A 89 -14.14 18.85 13.26
C ALA A 89 -14.34 18.75 14.77
N LYS A 90 -14.81 17.58 15.26
CA LYS A 90 -14.96 17.33 16.70
C LYS A 90 -13.64 17.45 17.44
N LEU A 91 -12.59 16.79 16.94
CA LEU A 91 -11.26 16.79 17.56
C LEU A 91 -10.61 18.18 17.53
N THR A 92 -10.71 18.89 16.41
CA THR A 92 -10.22 20.25 16.27
C THR A 92 -10.87 21.18 17.28
N LYS A 93 -12.19 21.09 17.46
CA LYS A 93 -12.93 21.85 18.45
C LYS A 93 -12.51 21.52 19.88
N GLU A 94 -12.39 20.25 20.21
CA GLU A 94 -12.03 19.78 21.56
C GLU A 94 -10.58 20.13 21.95
N ILE A 95 -9.66 20.07 21.01
CA ILE A 95 -8.22 20.21 21.29
C ILE A 95 -7.73 21.64 21.04
N MET A 96 -8.20 22.29 19.96
CA MET A 96 -7.71 23.59 19.51
C MET A 96 -8.71 24.72 19.75
N GLY A 97 -9.99 24.42 20.04
CA GLY A 97 -11.05 25.41 20.15
C GLY A 97 -11.58 25.94 18.81
N GLU A 98 -11.17 25.34 17.69
CA GLU A 98 -11.56 25.74 16.35
C GLU A 98 -12.79 24.96 15.87
N ASP A 99 -13.76 25.65 15.28
CA ASP A 99 -15.02 25.04 14.83
C ASP A 99 -14.92 24.39 13.45
N GLU A 100 -13.89 24.70 12.66
CA GLU A 100 -13.73 24.23 11.29
C GLU A 100 -12.52 23.32 11.15
N CYS A 101 -12.71 22.17 10.49
CA CYS A 101 -11.66 21.31 10.00
C CYS A 101 -11.88 21.03 8.51
N LYS A 102 -10.92 21.41 7.68
CA LYS A 102 -11.01 21.21 6.22
C LYS A 102 -10.80 19.78 5.78
N GLN A 103 -9.99 19.03 6.53
CA GLN A 103 -9.69 17.63 6.21
C GLN A 103 -10.95 16.78 6.34
N GLY A 104 -11.34 16.12 5.26
CA GLY A 104 -12.35 15.05 5.33
C GLY A 104 -11.84 13.86 6.15
N ASP A 105 -12.74 13.14 6.83
CA ASP A 105 -12.34 11.98 7.63
C ASP A 105 -11.79 10.82 6.78
N GLN A 106 -12.21 10.74 5.51
CA GLN A 106 -11.70 9.80 4.51
C GLN A 106 -11.44 10.53 3.20
N ILE A 107 -10.27 10.29 2.61
CA ILE A 107 -9.90 10.75 1.27
C ILE A 107 -9.66 9.54 0.39
N ASN A 108 -10.21 9.55 -0.81
CA ASN A 108 -9.92 8.59 -1.88
C ASN A 108 -9.43 9.35 -3.11
N THR A 109 -8.32 8.93 -3.65
CA THR A 109 -7.70 9.55 -4.81
C THR A 109 -7.36 8.50 -5.84
N LEU A 110 -7.93 8.61 -7.02
CA LEU A 110 -7.61 7.77 -8.17
C LEU A 110 -6.69 8.54 -9.11
N ILE A 111 -5.55 7.94 -9.41
CA ILE A 111 -4.52 8.52 -10.28
C ILE A 111 -4.38 7.64 -11.52
N ARG A 112 -4.24 8.26 -12.69
CA ARG A 112 -3.85 7.57 -13.92
C ARG A 112 -2.43 7.94 -14.30
N THR A 113 -1.66 6.94 -14.72
CA THR A 113 -0.34 7.17 -15.30
C THR A 113 -0.44 7.35 -16.82
N HIS A 114 0.60 7.92 -17.42
CA HIS A 114 0.67 8.13 -18.87
C HIS A 114 0.61 6.82 -19.66
N ASN A 115 1.25 5.76 -19.16
CA ASN A 115 1.22 4.45 -19.80
C ASN A 115 -0.08 3.67 -19.53
N GLY A 116 -1.00 4.24 -18.76
CA GLY A 116 -2.35 3.68 -18.61
C GLY A 116 -2.59 2.87 -17.34
N CYS A 117 -1.61 2.75 -16.44
CA CYS A 117 -1.80 2.18 -15.13
C CYS A 117 -2.67 3.09 -14.24
N THR A 118 -3.41 2.53 -13.30
CA THR A 118 -4.16 3.28 -12.30
C THR A 118 -3.57 3.06 -10.91
N ILE A 119 -3.65 4.08 -10.06
CA ILE A 119 -3.26 3.99 -8.65
C ILE A 119 -4.43 4.48 -7.80
N ASP A 120 -4.92 3.64 -6.89
CA ASP A 120 -5.90 4.04 -5.87
C ASP A 120 -5.19 4.37 -4.56
N MET A 121 -5.44 5.56 -4.05
CA MET A 121 -4.83 6.07 -2.83
C MET A 121 -5.89 6.36 -1.78
N GLN A 122 -5.66 5.92 -0.54
CA GLN A 122 -6.54 6.20 0.58
C GLN A 122 -5.78 6.88 1.73
N HIS A 123 -6.40 7.91 2.28
CA HIS A 123 -5.93 8.57 3.50
C HIS A 123 -7.04 8.63 4.54
N ASN A 124 -6.75 8.19 5.77
CA ASN A 124 -7.68 8.25 6.89
C ASN A 124 -6.91 8.23 8.22
N VAL A 125 -6.97 9.34 8.96
CA VAL A 125 -6.30 9.48 10.25
C VAL A 125 -7.24 9.88 11.39
N MET A 126 -8.54 10.00 11.08
CA MET A 126 -9.57 10.54 11.96
C MET A 126 -10.59 9.49 12.44
N THR A 127 -10.46 8.23 12.02
CA THR A 127 -11.45 7.20 12.33
C THR A 127 -10.81 5.94 12.89
N PRO A 128 -11.56 5.07 13.60
CA PRO A 128 -11.02 3.85 14.21
C PRO A 128 -10.78 2.72 13.21
N ARG A 129 -10.41 3.05 11.97
CA ARG A 129 -9.97 2.02 11.01
C ARG A 129 -8.70 1.36 11.51
N PRO A 130 -8.56 0.02 11.37
CA PRO A 130 -7.29 -0.66 11.65
C PRO A 130 -6.14 -0.06 10.84
N TYR A 131 -4.96 -0.04 11.44
CA TYR A 131 -3.75 0.43 10.76
C TYR A 131 -3.55 -0.27 9.43
N SER A 132 -3.28 0.50 8.39
CA SER A 132 -2.93 -0.01 7.07
C SER A 132 -2.04 0.98 6.31
N ARG A 133 -0.89 0.52 5.89
CA ARG A 133 -0.12 1.10 4.79
C ARG A 133 -0.27 0.18 3.59
N MET A 134 -1.49 0.07 3.10
CA MET A 134 -1.80 -0.79 1.97
C MET A 134 -0.81 -0.58 0.84
N TYR A 135 -0.30 -1.66 0.33
CA TYR A 135 0.55 -1.70 -0.85
C TYR A 135 0.13 -2.92 -1.65
N GLN A 136 -0.39 -2.67 -2.83
CA GLN A 136 -0.94 -3.70 -3.70
C GLN A 136 -0.49 -3.43 -5.13
N LEU A 137 -0.08 -4.48 -5.81
CA LEU A 137 0.22 -4.46 -7.24
C LEU A 137 -0.60 -5.52 -7.94
N VAL A 138 -1.25 -5.15 -9.03
CA VAL A 138 -2.00 -6.05 -9.91
C VAL A 138 -1.32 -6.06 -11.26
N GLY A 139 -0.77 -7.19 -11.64
CA GLY A 139 -0.14 -7.40 -12.93
C GLY A 139 -0.84 -8.50 -13.74
N THR A 140 -0.45 -8.64 -15.00
CA THR A 140 -1.02 -9.64 -15.91
C THR A 140 -0.66 -11.08 -15.55
N GLU A 141 0.45 -11.28 -14.83
CA GLU A 141 0.95 -12.61 -14.45
C GLU A 141 0.98 -12.82 -12.94
N GLY A 142 0.75 -11.78 -12.14
CA GLY A 142 0.80 -11.90 -10.69
C GLY A 142 0.21 -10.71 -9.94
N TYR A 143 0.02 -10.93 -8.67
CA TYR A 143 -0.58 -10.01 -7.71
C TYR A 143 0.23 -10.00 -6.42
N ALA A 144 0.38 -8.83 -5.82
CA ALA A 144 0.97 -8.65 -4.51
C ALA A 144 0.03 -7.85 -3.62
N ASN A 145 -0.09 -8.23 -2.36
CA ASN A 145 -0.85 -7.50 -1.36
C ASN A 145 -0.13 -7.51 -0.02
N LYS A 146 -0.10 -6.36 0.67
CA LYS A 146 0.54 -6.24 1.98
C LYS A 146 -0.44 -6.29 3.14
N TYR A 147 -1.61 -5.68 3.01
CA TYR A 147 -2.62 -5.59 4.06
C TYR A 147 -3.99 -6.03 3.56
N PRO A 148 -4.84 -6.67 4.40
CA PRO A 148 -4.60 -7.02 5.83
C PRO A 148 -3.68 -8.23 6.01
N VAL A 149 -3.48 -9.05 4.98
CA VAL A 149 -2.62 -10.24 4.97
C VAL A 149 -1.63 -10.09 3.83
N ALA A 150 -0.34 -10.16 4.17
CA ALA A 150 0.71 -10.11 3.17
C ALA A 150 0.76 -11.39 2.34
N GLY A 151 0.87 -11.24 1.02
CA GLY A 151 0.94 -12.41 0.13
C GLY A 151 1.09 -12.06 -1.33
N TYR A 152 1.36 -13.11 -2.10
CA TYR A 152 1.49 -13.09 -3.54
C TYR A 152 0.58 -14.16 -4.15
N THR A 153 0.10 -13.88 -5.35
CA THR A 153 -0.65 -14.84 -6.17
C THR A 153 -0.14 -14.76 -7.60
N PHE A 154 0.10 -15.90 -8.23
CA PHE A 154 0.57 -15.95 -9.62
C PHE A 154 -0.42 -16.70 -10.49
N LYS A 155 -0.56 -16.23 -11.72
CA LYS A 155 -1.44 -16.82 -12.71
C LYS A 155 -1.15 -18.31 -12.94
N LEU A 156 0.13 -18.69 -12.96
CA LEU A 156 0.53 -20.08 -13.13
C LEU A 156 -0.01 -20.97 -12.00
N ASP A 157 0.04 -20.50 -10.75
CA ASP A 157 -0.48 -21.23 -9.59
C ASP A 157 -2.01 -21.38 -9.67
N GLN A 158 -2.70 -20.32 -10.13
CA GLN A 158 -4.13 -20.36 -10.38
C GLN A 158 -4.50 -21.41 -11.43
N LEU A 159 -3.78 -21.44 -12.56
CA LEU A 159 -4.03 -22.40 -13.62
C LEU A 159 -3.72 -23.84 -13.19
N GLN A 160 -2.73 -24.04 -12.34
CA GLN A 160 -2.38 -25.38 -11.80
C GLN A 160 -3.35 -25.86 -10.72
N SER A 161 -4.10 -24.96 -10.08
CA SER A 161 -5.08 -25.31 -9.05
C SER A 161 -6.41 -25.82 -9.63
N VAL A 162 -6.60 -25.77 -10.93
CA VAL A 162 -7.81 -26.23 -11.60
C VAL A 162 -7.84 -27.76 -11.58
N ALA A 163 -8.91 -28.33 -11.04
CA ALA A 163 -9.17 -29.77 -11.14
C ALA A 163 -9.23 -30.18 -12.61
N THR A 164 -8.69 -31.35 -12.93
CA THR A 164 -8.77 -31.91 -14.28
C THR A 164 -9.68 -33.13 -14.29
N ASP A 165 -10.39 -33.31 -15.38
CA ASP A 165 -11.18 -34.51 -15.66
C ASP A 165 -10.29 -35.74 -15.95
N GLU A 166 -10.92 -36.88 -16.23
CA GLU A 166 -10.23 -38.13 -16.57
C GLU A 166 -9.38 -38.06 -17.85
N HIS A 167 -9.57 -37.04 -18.67
CA HIS A 167 -8.83 -36.78 -19.92
C HIS A 167 -7.74 -35.71 -19.72
N GLY A 168 -7.54 -35.20 -18.50
CA GLY A 168 -6.57 -34.16 -18.20
C GLY A 168 -7.00 -32.74 -18.65
N MET A 169 -8.27 -32.56 -19.01
CA MET A 169 -8.83 -31.25 -19.34
C MET A 169 -9.37 -30.57 -18.10
N PRO A 170 -9.37 -29.22 -18.05
CA PRO A 170 -9.94 -28.50 -16.92
C PRO A 170 -11.39 -28.92 -16.65
N ASP A 171 -11.67 -29.37 -15.45
CA ASP A 171 -13.03 -29.69 -15.00
C ASP A 171 -13.72 -28.39 -14.59
N ILE A 172 -14.44 -27.80 -15.54
CA ILE A 172 -15.14 -26.52 -15.36
C ILE A 172 -16.29 -26.64 -14.35
N GLU A 173 -16.90 -27.83 -14.19
CA GLU A 173 -17.98 -28.03 -13.21
C GLU A 173 -17.45 -28.10 -11.77
N ALA A 174 -16.21 -28.59 -11.59
CA ALA A 174 -15.53 -28.61 -10.29
C ALA A 174 -14.83 -27.28 -9.95
N LEU A 175 -14.83 -26.30 -10.85
CA LEU A 175 -14.19 -25.00 -10.65
C LEU A 175 -14.96 -24.17 -9.61
N ASP A 176 -14.42 -24.07 -8.41
CA ASP A 176 -14.84 -23.06 -7.44
C ASP A 176 -14.00 -21.78 -7.63
N HIS A 177 -14.48 -20.88 -8.47
CA HIS A 177 -13.80 -19.61 -8.73
C HIS A 177 -13.75 -18.66 -7.51
N HIS A 178 -14.46 -18.98 -6.44
CA HIS A 178 -14.38 -18.22 -5.17
C HIS A 178 -13.18 -18.62 -4.31
N SER A 179 -12.61 -19.79 -4.54
CA SER A 179 -11.41 -20.27 -3.84
C SER A 179 -10.14 -20.13 -4.68
N PHE A 180 -10.16 -19.40 -5.78
CA PHE A 180 -9.01 -19.18 -6.64
C PHE A 180 -7.86 -18.51 -5.92
N ALA A 181 -6.74 -19.19 -5.91
CA ALA A 181 -5.43 -18.74 -5.54
C ALA A 181 -5.32 -18.11 -4.14
N PRO A 182 -5.13 -18.94 -3.14
CA PRO A 182 -4.71 -18.45 -1.84
C PRO A 182 -3.42 -17.63 -2.00
N GLN A 183 -3.39 -16.46 -1.39
CA GLN A 183 -2.16 -15.69 -1.28
C GLN A 183 -1.14 -16.50 -0.47
N SER A 184 0.08 -16.60 -0.97
CA SER A 184 1.17 -17.23 -0.24
C SER A 184 2.40 -16.31 -0.20
N VAL A 185 3.06 -16.28 0.95
CA VAL A 185 4.40 -15.72 1.06
C VAL A 185 5.33 -16.88 1.43
N SER A 186 6.25 -17.22 0.54
CA SER A 186 7.27 -18.20 0.85
C SER A 186 8.57 -17.51 1.26
N VAL A 187 9.26 -18.11 2.22
CA VAL A 187 10.58 -17.64 2.66
C VAL A 187 11.57 -17.71 1.49
N GLU A 188 11.46 -18.75 0.67
CA GLU A 188 12.30 -18.93 -0.53
C GLU A 188 12.13 -17.77 -1.51
N MET A 189 10.89 -17.33 -1.78
CA MET A 189 10.62 -16.18 -2.64
C MET A 189 11.21 -14.90 -2.06
N MET A 190 11.03 -14.66 -0.77
CA MET A 190 11.60 -13.49 -0.11
C MET A 190 13.14 -13.50 -0.15
N MET A 191 13.77 -14.66 -0.04
CA MET A 191 15.22 -14.80 -0.15
C MET A 191 15.69 -14.61 -1.58
N LEU A 192 15.00 -15.21 -2.57
CA LEU A 192 15.33 -15.11 -3.99
C LEU A 192 15.28 -13.66 -4.49
N TYR A 193 14.22 -12.95 -4.13
CA TYR A 193 13.97 -11.57 -4.56
C TYR A 193 14.44 -10.51 -3.55
N LYS A 194 15.32 -10.87 -2.63
CA LYS A 194 15.86 -9.93 -1.62
C LYS A 194 16.50 -8.72 -2.32
N HIS A 195 15.93 -7.54 -2.05
CA HIS A 195 16.39 -6.30 -2.66
C HIS A 195 17.83 -5.97 -2.22
N PRO A 196 18.66 -5.35 -3.08
CA PRO A 196 20.05 -5.00 -2.71
C PRO A 196 20.16 -4.17 -1.43
N VAL A 197 19.21 -3.27 -1.17
CA VAL A 197 19.15 -2.48 0.08
C VAL A 197 19.01 -3.36 1.31
N GLN A 198 18.25 -4.45 1.23
CA GLN A 198 18.09 -5.40 2.35
C GLN A 198 19.37 -6.20 2.67
N LYS A 199 20.36 -6.16 1.77
CA LYS A 199 21.66 -6.81 1.96
C LYS A 199 22.70 -5.87 2.58
N GLN A 200 22.39 -4.58 2.70
CA GLN A 200 23.30 -3.60 3.28
C GLN A 200 23.35 -3.75 4.81
N LEU A 201 24.53 -3.52 5.35
CA LEU A 201 24.80 -3.56 6.78
C LEU A 201 25.29 -2.18 7.26
N VAL A 202 24.88 -1.78 8.45
CA VAL A 202 25.43 -0.66 9.20
C VAL A 202 25.93 -1.25 10.52
N ASP A 203 27.22 -1.16 10.77
CA ASP A 203 27.88 -1.75 11.95
C ASP A 203 27.59 -3.25 12.14
N GLY A 204 27.48 -4.00 11.02
CA GLY A 204 27.17 -5.43 11.03
C GLY A 204 25.69 -5.78 11.20
N VAL A 205 24.82 -4.79 11.34
CA VAL A 205 23.36 -4.96 11.46
C VAL A 205 22.70 -4.68 10.12
N PRO A 206 21.72 -5.48 9.66
CA PRO A 206 20.94 -5.16 8.47
C PRO A 206 20.40 -3.73 8.52
N LEU A 207 20.49 -2.99 7.41
CA LEU A 207 20.11 -1.58 7.35
C LEU A 207 18.68 -1.32 7.84
N GLN A 208 17.74 -2.22 7.51
CA GLN A 208 16.35 -2.08 7.96
C GLN A 208 16.20 -2.25 9.48
N ASP A 209 16.92 -3.22 10.06
CA ASP A 209 16.91 -3.43 11.51
C ASP A 209 17.59 -2.27 12.24
N TYR A 210 18.68 -1.74 11.67
CA TYR A 210 19.32 -0.53 12.15
C TYR A 210 18.35 0.67 12.10
N SER A 211 17.67 0.88 10.97
CA SER A 211 16.65 1.94 10.83
C SER A 211 15.55 1.83 11.89
N LEU A 212 15.05 0.62 12.15
CA LEU A 212 14.06 0.39 13.22
C LEU A 212 14.61 0.76 14.60
N SER A 213 15.88 0.44 14.88
CA SER A 213 16.51 0.71 16.18
C SER A 213 16.65 2.21 16.51
N ILE A 214 16.69 3.05 15.49
CA ILE A 214 16.77 4.52 15.62
C ILE A 214 15.45 5.24 15.38
N GLY A 215 14.32 4.52 15.46
CA GLY A 215 12.97 5.08 15.32
C GLY A 215 12.47 5.21 13.89
N GLY A 216 13.17 4.62 12.91
CA GLY A 216 12.69 4.50 11.54
C GLY A 216 11.60 3.43 11.39
N HIS A 217 10.98 3.37 10.23
CA HIS A 217 9.92 2.41 9.90
C HIS A 217 10.44 1.22 9.06
N GLY A 218 11.73 0.90 9.13
CA GLY A 218 12.35 -0.21 8.42
C GLY A 218 12.81 0.13 7.00
N GLY A 219 12.89 1.41 6.67
CA GLY A 219 13.36 1.83 5.34
C GLY A 219 13.82 3.26 5.30
#